data_1678e7fa6fcea08df5ea3104e93f674e
#
_entry.id   1678e7fa6fcea08df5ea3104e93f674e
#
_cell.length_a   1.000
_cell.length_b   1.000
_cell.length_c   1.000
_cell.angle_alpha   90.00
_cell.angle_beta   90.00
_cell.angle_gamma   90.00
#
_symmetry.space_group_name_H-M   'P 1'
#
loop_
_entity.id
_entity.type
_entity.pdbx_description
1 polymer ?
#
loop_
_entity_poly.entity_id
_entity_poly.type
_entity_poly.pdbx_seq_one_letter_code
_entity_poly.pdbx_strand_id
1 'polypeptide(L)'
;MIALGGTIGTSLFVGSGQTLALGGAAFILVSCIVITILVYFIVTAITEVATYLPVHGGTMSYYSHRYVSRSMGFALGYLYWYTLGILVPYEGKTRPTSLLLP
;
A
#
# COMPACT_ATOMS: atom_id res chain seq x y z
N MET A 1 12.93 7.76 -4.97
CA MET A 1 13.54 6.44 -5.21
C MET A 1 13.22 5.43 -4.12
N ILE A 2 13.42 5.74 -2.84
CA ILE A 2 13.11 4.81 -1.71
C ILE A 2 11.62 4.45 -1.65
N ALA A 3 10.72 5.42 -1.85
CA ALA A 3 9.27 5.18 -1.85
C ALA A 3 8.82 4.24 -2.97
N LEU A 4 9.40 4.38 -4.17
CA LEU A 4 9.13 3.48 -5.29
C LEU A 4 9.61 2.06 -5.02
N GLY A 5 10.82 1.91 -4.48
CA GLY A 5 11.35 0.59 -4.10
C GLY A 5 10.52 -0.10 -3.02
N GLY A 6 10.07 0.65 -2.03
CA GLY A 6 9.18 0.14 -0.97
C GLY A 6 7.78 -0.23 -1.45
N THR A 7 7.25 0.50 -2.44
CA THR A 7 5.92 0.22 -3.01
C THR A 7 5.93 -0.99 -3.94
N ILE A 8 6.96 -1.13 -4.75
CA ILE A 8 7.12 -2.27 -5.65
C ILE A 8 7.41 -3.54 -4.82
N GLY A 9 8.36 -3.45 -3.88
CA GLY A 9 8.72 -4.52 -2.95
C GLY A 9 8.86 -5.90 -3.59
N THR A 10 8.94 -6.91 -2.76
CA THR A 10 8.97 -8.32 -3.16
C THR A 10 7.59 -8.84 -3.60
N SER A 11 6.52 -8.15 -3.20
CA SER A 11 5.14 -8.59 -3.46
C SER A 11 4.82 -8.64 -4.95
N LEU A 12 5.34 -7.71 -5.74
CA LEU A 12 5.08 -7.70 -7.19
C LEU A 12 5.75 -8.88 -7.89
N PHE A 13 6.98 -9.21 -7.53
CA PHE A 13 7.76 -10.24 -8.23
C PHE A 13 7.47 -11.65 -7.70
N VAL A 14 7.37 -11.83 -6.39
CA VAL A 14 7.15 -13.13 -5.76
C VAL A 14 5.67 -13.46 -5.62
N GLY A 15 4.88 -12.48 -5.19
CA GLY A 15 3.44 -12.66 -4.99
C GLY A 15 2.67 -12.84 -6.30
N SER A 16 3.08 -12.18 -7.38
CA SER A 16 2.44 -12.33 -8.69
C SER A 16 2.56 -13.75 -9.25
N GLY A 17 3.70 -14.40 -9.03
CA GLY A 17 3.90 -15.78 -9.45
C GLY A 17 2.95 -16.76 -8.76
N GLN A 18 2.77 -16.62 -7.47
CA GLN A 18 1.85 -17.47 -6.69
C GLN A 18 0.39 -17.23 -7.07
N THR A 19 0.01 -15.97 -7.23
CA THR A 19 -1.36 -15.61 -7.62
C THR A 19 -1.67 -16.08 -9.03
N LEU A 20 -0.70 -16.05 -9.94
CA LEU A 20 -0.82 -16.54 -11.29
C LEU A 20 -1.05 -18.07 -11.31
N ALA A 21 -0.35 -18.80 -10.46
CA ALA A 21 -0.49 -20.25 -10.35
C ALA A 21 -1.86 -20.67 -9.82
N LEU A 22 -2.46 -19.88 -8.92
CA LEU A 22 -3.73 -20.20 -8.27
C LEU A 22 -4.96 -19.72 -9.06
N GLY A 23 -4.91 -18.54 -9.64
CA GLY A 23 -6.08 -17.86 -10.20
C GLY A 23 -6.09 -17.71 -11.73
N GLY A 24 -4.96 -17.96 -12.38
CA GLY A 24 -4.82 -17.72 -13.83
C GLY A 24 -4.65 -16.25 -14.20
N ALA A 25 -4.19 -16.00 -15.41
CA ALA A 25 -3.85 -14.65 -15.90
C ALA A 25 -5.07 -13.72 -16.00
N ALA A 26 -6.22 -14.23 -16.37
CA ALA A 26 -7.44 -13.45 -16.53
C ALA A 26 -7.94 -12.89 -15.20
N PHE A 27 -7.88 -13.68 -14.13
CA PHE A 27 -8.33 -13.27 -12.81
C PHE A 27 -7.45 -12.14 -12.24
N ILE A 28 -6.12 -12.25 -12.41
CA ILE A 28 -5.18 -11.20 -11.99
C ILE A 28 -5.43 -9.91 -12.75
N LEU A 29 -5.66 -9.98 -14.04
CA LEU A 29 -5.89 -8.81 -14.88
C LEU A 29 -7.14 -8.05 -14.45
N VAL A 30 -8.24 -8.75 -14.22
CA VAL A 30 -9.49 -8.15 -13.76
C VAL A 30 -9.30 -7.53 -12.36
N SER A 31 -8.65 -8.23 -11.44
CA SER A 31 -8.38 -7.73 -10.10
C SER A 31 -7.51 -6.46 -10.12
N CYS A 32 -6.47 -6.44 -10.95
CA CYS A 32 -5.61 -5.26 -11.11
C CYS A 32 -6.37 -4.06 -11.66
N ILE A 33 -7.26 -4.26 -12.64
CA ILE A 33 -8.07 -3.17 -13.19
C ILE A 33 -8.99 -2.59 -12.11
N VAL A 34 -9.69 -3.44 -11.36
CA VAL A 34 -10.60 -3.00 -10.28
C VAL A 34 -9.85 -2.22 -9.21
N ILE A 35 -8.71 -2.74 -8.76
CA ILE A 35 -7.89 -2.06 -7.73
C ILE A 35 -7.35 -0.74 -8.27
N THR A 36 -6.91 -0.68 -9.51
CA THR A 36 -6.39 0.55 -10.13
C THR A 36 -7.45 1.64 -10.17
N ILE A 37 -8.67 1.31 -10.56
CA ILE A 37 -9.79 2.25 -10.57
C ILE A 37 -10.08 2.75 -9.16
N LEU A 38 -10.14 1.85 -8.19
CA LEU A 38 -10.39 2.19 -6.79
C LEU A 38 -9.31 3.12 -6.23
N VAL A 39 -8.05 2.80 -6.44
CA VAL A 39 -6.90 3.63 -6.01
C VAL A 39 -6.93 5.00 -6.70
N TYR A 40 -7.27 5.05 -7.98
CA TYR A 40 -7.39 6.32 -8.70
C TYR A 40 -8.41 7.26 -8.04
N PHE A 41 -9.60 6.78 -7.69
CA PHE A 41 -10.59 7.58 -6.99
C PHE A 41 -10.12 8.05 -5.61
N ILE A 42 -9.47 7.17 -4.85
CA ILE A 42 -8.94 7.53 -3.52
C ILE A 42 -7.87 8.63 -3.64
N VAL A 43 -6.92 8.46 -4.56
CA VAL A 43 -5.82 9.43 -4.75
C VAL A 43 -6.38 10.77 -5.22
N THR A 44 -7.36 10.78 -6.12
CA THR A 44 -8.01 12.01 -6.59
C THR A 44 -8.69 12.74 -5.43
N ALA A 45 -9.42 12.04 -4.58
CA ALA A 45 -10.09 12.63 -3.42
C ALA A 45 -9.07 13.23 -2.42
N ILE A 46 -7.98 12.52 -2.15
CA ILE A 46 -6.91 13.02 -1.26
C ILE A 46 -6.23 14.25 -1.85
N THR A 47 -5.96 14.24 -3.15
CA THR A 47 -5.32 15.35 -3.86
C THR A 47 -6.20 16.59 -3.81
N GLU A 48 -7.50 16.45 -3.97
CA GLU A 48 -8.45 17.56 -3.88
C GLU A 48 -8.42 18.19 -2.49
N VAL A 49 -8.48 17.39 -1.43
CA VAL A 49 -8.38 17.88 -0.04
C VAL A 49 -7.03 18.53 0.24
N ALA A 50 -5.94 17.95 -0.24
CA ALA A 50 -4.59 18.48 -0.07
C ALA A 50 -4.36 19.80 -0.80
N THR A 51 -5.04 20.01 -1.94
CA THR A 51 -4.97 21.25 -2.72
C THR A 51 -5.71 22.38 -2.04
N TYR A 52 -6.84 22.10 -1.40
CA TYR A 52 -7.65 23.08 -0.68
C TYR A 52 -6.98 23.58 0.61
N LEU A 53 -6.26 22.71 1.29
CA LEU A 53 -5.60 23.02 2.56
C LEU A 53 -4.19 22.42 2.59
N PRO A 54 -3.23 23.10 1.96
CA PRO A 54 -1.84 22.65 1.97
C PRO A 54 -1.27 22.76 3.38
N VAL A 55 -1.01 21.62 4.00
CA VAL A 55 -0.33 21.53 5.29
C VAL A 55 1.02 20.87 5.08
N HIS A 56 2.08 21.57 5.48
CA HIS A 56 3.43 21.00 5.44
C HIS A 56 3.51 19.74 6.31
N GLY A 57 3.81 18.59 5.70
CA GLY A 57 3.87 17.31 6.38
C GLY A 57 2.52 16.66 6.68
N GLY A 58 1.45 17.12 6.04
CA GLY A 58 0.11 16.54 6.18
C GLY A 58 0.09 15.07 5.73
N THR A 59 -0.08 14.16 6.67
CA THR A 59 -0.31 12.75 6.41
C THR A 59 -1.81 12.46 6.32
N MET A 60 -2.17 11.32 5.76
CA MET A 60 -3.58 10.88 5.70
C MET A 60 -4.23 10.81 7.08
N SER A 61 -3.47 10.47 8.10
CA SER A 61 -3.90 10.48 9.50
C SER A 61 -4.27 11.88 9.99
N TYR A 62 -3.51 12.90 9.58
CA TYR A 62 -3.79 14.29 9.94
C TYR A 62 -5.10 14.79 9.32
N TYR A 63 -5.31 14.51 8.03
CA TYR A 63 -6.55 14.89 7.34
C TYR A 63 -7.77 14.20 7.95
N SER A 64 -7.66 12.92 8.26
CA SER A 64 -8.74 12.18 8.91
C SER A 64 -9.07 12.68 10.31
N HIS A 65 -8.05 13.04 11.08
CA HIS A 65 -8.22 13.62 12.42
C HIS A 65 -8.97 14.95 12.37
N ARG A 66 -8.70 15.76 11.35
CA ARG A 66 -9.27 17.10 11.24
C ARG A 66 -10.67 17.11 10.63
N TYR A 67 -10.94 16.28 9.63
CA TYR A 67 -12.17 16.34 8.83
C TYR A 67 -13.20 15.26 9.17
N VAL A 68 -12.78 14.13 9.67
CA VAL A 68 -13.69 13.02 9.95
C VAL A 68 -13.92 12.88 11.45
N SER A 69 -12.92 12.47 12.19
CA SER A 69 -13.03 12.27 13.63
C SER A 69 -11.62 12.07 14.23
N ARG A 70 -11.51 12.47 15.49
CA ARG A 70 -10.29 12.31 16.27
C ARG A 70 -9.88 10.84 16.41
N SER A 71 -10.85 9.98 16.64
CA SER A 71 -10.67 8.53 16.76
C SER A 71 -10.19 7.90 15.45
N MET A 72 -10.70 8.36 14.32
CA MET A 72 -10.33 7.87 13.01
C MET A 72 -8.88 8.21 12.65
N GLY A 73 -8.43 9.41 12.97
CA GLY A 73 -7.04 9.81 12.78
C GLY A 73 -6.06 8.96 13.60
N PHE A 74 -6.43 8.66 14.84
CA PHE A 74 -5.63 7.78 15.71
C PHE A 74 -5.57 6.35 15.16
N ALA A 75 -6.71 5.80 14.75
CA ALA A 75 -6.80 4.46 14.17
C ALA A 75 -5.95 4.31 12.89
N LEU A 76 -6.00 5.31 12.00
CA LEU A 76 -5.19 5.32 10.78
C LEU A 76 -3.68 5.42 11.04
N GLY A 77 -3.28 6.22 12.03
CA GLY A 77 -1.89 6.29 12.46
C GLY A 77 -1.38 4.96 12.99
N TYR A 78 -2.18 4.28 13.80
CA TYR A 78 -1.88 2.96 14.35
C TYR A 78 -1.80 1.89 13.25
N LEU A 79 -2.72 1.92 12.30
CA LEU A 79 -2.78 1.01 11.18
C LEU A 79 -1.56 1.17 10.27
N TYR A 80 -1.13 2.40 10.02
CA TYR A 80 0.08 2.71 9.26
C TYR A 80 1.34 2.15 9.94
N TRP A 81 1.48 2.37 11.24
CA TRP A 81 2.58 1.82 12.02
C TRP A 81 2.61 0.29 11.99
N TYR A 82 1.45 -0.33 12.16
CA TYR A 82 1.31 -1.80 12.13
C TYR A 82 1.67 -2.38 10.76
N THR A 83 1.24 -1.73 9.69
CA THR A 83 1.55 -2.14 8.31
C THR A 83 3.05 -2.11 8.05
N LEU A 84 3.74 -1.05 8.46
CA LEU A 84 5.20 -0.97 8.34
C LEU A 84 5.91 -2.00 9.21
N GLY A 85 5.41 -2.27 10.40
CA GLY A 85 5.95 -3.27 11.32
C GLY A 85 5.89 -4.69 10.78
N ILE A 86 4.86 -5.03 10.01
CA ILE A 86 4.73 -6.34 9.37
C ILE A 86 5.53 -6.43 8.07
N LEU A 87 5.64 -5.34 7.33
CA LEU A 87 6.33 -5.32 6.05
C LEU A 87 7.81 -5.70 6.18
N VAL A 88 8.48 -5.20 7.22
CA VAL A 88 9.91 -5.44 7.45
C VAL A 88 10.24 -6.93 7.63
N PRO A 89 9.60 -7.69 8.55
CA PRO A 89 9.87 -9.12 8.70
C PRO A 89 9.40 -9.93 7.49
N TYR A 90 8.36 -9.51 6.78
CA TYR A 90 7.91 -10.18 5.57
C TYR A 90 8.97 -10.13 4.46
N GLU A 91 9.55 -8.96 4.22
CA GLU A 91 10.64 -8.82 3.24
C GLU A 91 11.91 -9.56 3.66
N GLY A 92 12.21 -9.59 4.96
CA GLY A 92 13.33 -10.34 5.50
C GLY A 92 13.22 -11.85 5.30
N LYS A 93 12.01 -12.39 5.37
CA LYS A 93 11.76 -13.83 5.20
C LYS A 93 11.84 -14.28 3.73
N THR A 94 11.57 -13.41 2.81
CA THR A 94 11.59 -13.74 1.37
C THR A 94 13.01 -13.81 0.80
N ARG A 95 13.96 -13.11 1.39
CA ARG A 95 15.37 -13.12 0.97
C ARG A 95 16.10 -14.46 1.09
N PRO A 96 16.04 -15.20 2.20
CA PRO A 96 16.79 -16.45 2.32
C PRO A 96 16.30 -17.55 1.38
N THR A 97 15.02 -17.54 1.00
CA THR A 97 14.45 -18.58 0.13
C THR A 97 14.92 -18.42 -1.33
N SER A 98 15.16 -17.21 -1.79
CA SER A 98 15.68 -16.97 -3.15
C SER A 98 17.19 -17.19 -3.27
N LEU A 99 17.91 -17.15 -2.15
CA LEU A 99 19.38 -17.36 -2.12
C LEU A 99 19.75 -18.85 -1.98
N LEU A 100 18.82 -19.69 -1.54
CA LEU A 100 19.01 -21.13 -1.29
C LEU A 100 18.56 -22.02 -2.45
N LEU A 101 17.96 -21.46 -3.50
CA LEU A 101 17.65 -22.20 -4.71
C LEU A 101 18.86 -22.09 -5.67
N PRO A 102 19.51 -23.24 -5.98
CA PRO A 102 20.60 -23.27 -6.95
C PRO A 102 20.12 -22.96 -8.38
#